data_1ebe806ec62a68f4c7f4e5abde4f93c7
#
_entry.id   1ebe806ec62a68f4c7f4e5abde4f93c7
#
_cell.length_a   1.000
_cell.length_b   1.000
_cell.length_c   1.000
_cell.angle_alpha   90.00
_cell.angle_beta   90.00
_cell.angle_gamma   90.00
#
_symmetry.space_group_name_H-M   'P 1'
#
loop_
_entity.id
_entity.type
_entity.pdbx_description
1 polymer ?
#
loop_
_entity_poly.entity_id
_entity_poly.type
_entity_poly.pdbx_seq_one_letter_code
_entity_poly.pdbx_strand_id
1 'polypeptide(L)'
;MRTTEKGSTAIGPESQSREALALARTPEAPPRDPGRFSPVFVLAPARSYSSVVTTMIGQHPDLAGLPELKLFCCPTIGELEASLPRFWIERGITHRSPGLVRALAEFEFGDQTPQSLSAARAWLQSRLHWSGLDVLDVLLARLSPRIAVEKSPENVLSDAALMRMASAYTNARYLHLTRHPVTTQRSMQEHWNRIMPGHALNGEPMSGIGSWYETHGRILDFAAKLPPDRYMRVRAEDVLDETESQLRAIAAWLGLRADDGAIQAMKHPEASPFARSGPADSGVVGGHDPSFLRDPIPHRVEIPRTLDPPRGWAAQPSVWPMVVDLANRLGYAGEGKDDECGSGGMV
;
A
#
# COMPACT_ATOMS: atom_id res chain seq x y z
N MET A 1 -54.00 -46.06 20.09
CA MET A 1 -52.80 -45.89 19.28
C MET A 1 -53.12 -44.92 18.14
N ARG A 2 -52.70 -43.67 18.20
CA ARG A 2 -52.83 -42.71 17.10
C ARG A 2 -51.40 -42.41 16.61
N THR A 3 -51.13 -42.76 15.38
CA THR A 3 -49.90 -42.48 14.65
C THR A 3 -50.02 -41.09 14.07
N THR A 4 -49.09 -40.21 14.44
CA THR A 4 -48.94 -38.87 13.88
C THR A 4 -47.96 -38.93 12.70
N GLU A 5 -48.49 -38.71 11.49
CA GLU A 5 -47.67 -38.48 10.29
C GLU A 5 -47.00 -37.11 10.35
N LYS A 6 -45.67 -37.08 10.18
CA LYS A 6 -44.89 -35.84 9.97
C LYS A 6 -44.98 -35.51 8.48
N GLY A 7 -45.64 -34.40 8.17
CA GLY A 7 -45.60 -33.80 6.82
C GLY A 7 -44.24 -33.28 6.47
N SER A 8 -43.59 -33.88 5.50
CA SER A 8 -42.41 -33.35 4.83
C SER A 8 -42.87 -32.36 3.75
N THR A 9 -42.67 -31.08 3.95
CA THR A 9 -42.86 -30.07 2.89
C THR A 9 -41.68 -30.13 1.93
N ALA A 10 -41.85 -30.82 0.82
CA ALA A 10 -40.92 -30.80 -0.29
C ALA A 10 -40.97 -29.42 -0.94
N ILE A 11 -39.81 -28.73 -0.95
CA ILE A 11 -39.62 -27.48 -1.67
C ILE A 11 -39.69 -27.82 -3.18
N GLY A 12 -40.65 -27.23 -3.89
CA GLY A 12 -40.92 -27.54 -5.30
C GLY A 12 -39.80 -27.09 -6.24
N PRO A 13 -39.68 -27.72 -7.41
CA PRO A 13 -38.61 -27.43 -8.39
C PRO A 13 -38.56 -25.97 -8.90
N GLU A 14 -39.65 -25.21 -8.80
CA GLU A 14 -39.70 -23.79 -9.20
C GLU A 14 -38.93 -22.84 -8.26
N SER A 15 -38.83 -23.18 -6.96
CA SER A 15 -38.04 -22.36 -6.00
C SER A 15 -36.53 -22.54 -6.22
N GLN A 16 -36.11 -23.78 -6.52
CA GLN A 16 -34.71 -24.07 -6.85
C GLN A 16 -34.27 -23.43 -8.17
N SER A 17 -35.17 -23.34 -9.16
CA SER A 17 -34.90 -22.70 -10.43
C SER A 17 -34.80 -21.17 -10.29
N ARG A 18 -35.55 -20.52 -9.39
CA ARG A 18 -35.47 -19.07 -9.14
C ARG A 18 -34.23 -18.70 -8.34
N GLU A 19 -33.80 -19.49 -7.37
CA GLU A 19 -32.52 -19.30 -6.69
C GLU A 19 -31.31 -19.54 -7.61
N ALA A 20 -31.35 -20.55 -8.46
CA ALA A 20 -30.32 -20.81 -9.47
C ALA A 20 -30.27 -19.71 -10.53
N LEU A 21 -31.40 -19.10 -10.94
CA LEU A 21 -31.42 -17.94 -11.84
C LEU A 21 -30.94 -16.64 -11.16
N ALA A 22 -31.19 -16.48 -9.86
CA ALA A 22 -30.66 -15.33 -9.09
C ALA A 22 -29.13 -15.39 -8.91
N LEU A 23 -28.54 -16.58 -8.87
CA LEU A 23 -27.09 -16.80 -8.87
C LEU A 23 -26.41 -16.61 -10.25
N ALA A 24 -27.18 -16.54 -11.33
CA ALA A 24 -26.66 -16.47 -12.70
C ALA A 24 -26.49 -15.05 -13.24
N ARG A 25 -26.89 -14.00 -12.52
CA ARG A 25 -26.60 -12.61 -12.93
C ARG A 25 -25.27 -12.17 -12.36
N THR A 26 -24.30 -11.97 -13.22
CA THR A 26 -23.04 -11.30 -12.90
C THR A 26 -23.36 -9.91 -12.34
N PRO A 27 -22.95 -9.60 -11.09
CA PRO A 27 -23.28 -8.29 -10.50
C PRO A 27 -22.73 -7.16 -11.34
N GLU A 28 -23.56 -6.16 -11.65
CA GLU A 28 -23.11 -4.94 -12.30
C GLU A 28 -22.46 -4.00 -11.26
N ALA A 29 -21.43 -3.27 -11.70
CA ALA A 29 -20.82 -2.26 -10.88
C ALA A 29 -21.78 -1.08 -10.67
N PRO A 30 -21.86 -0.49 -9.46
CA PRO A 30 -22.69 0.67 -9.21
C PRO A 30 -22.19 1.88 -10.02
N PRO A 31 -23.07 2.82 -10.37
CA PRO A 31 -22.66 4.08 -11.00
C PRO A 31 -21.65 4.82 -10.11
N ARG A 32 -20.57 5.33 -10.71
CA ARG A 32 -19.51 6.04 -10.01
C ARG A 32 -19.77 7.56 -10.01
N ASP A 33 -19.50 8.18 -8.87
CA ASP A 33 -19.37 9.62 -8.70
C ASP A 33 -17.93 9.93 -8.23
N PRO A 34 -17.05 10.46 -9.09
CA PRO A 34 -15.68 10.79 -8.75
C PRO A 34 -15.51 11.83 -7.63
N GLY A 35 -16.56 12.62 -7.35
CA GLY A 35 -16.59 13.62 -6.29
C GLY A 35 -17.05 13.09 -4.93
N ARG A 36 -17.62 11.89 -4.88
CA ARG A 36 -18.24 11.32 -3.68
C ARG A 36 -17.25 11.03 -2.56
N PHE A 37 -16.04 10.59 -2.89
CA PHE A 37 -15.03 10.18 -1.92
C PHE A 37 -13.74 11.00 -2.09
N SER A 38 -13.00 11.15 -1.00
CA SER A 38 -11.73 11.90 -0.95
C SER A 38 -10.62 11.04 -0.32
N PRO A 39 -10.27 9.89 -0.92
CA PRO A 39 -9.26 9.01 -0.36
C PRO A 39 -7.87 9.67 -0.32
N VAL A 40 -7.02 9.20 0.59
CA VAL A 40 -5.60 9.54 0.66
C VAL A 40 -4.80 8.38 0.06
N PHE A 41 -4.01 8.66 -0.96
CA PHE A 41 -3.09 7.70 -1.55
C PHE A 41 -1.65 7.99 -1.12
N VAL A 42 -1.00 7.02 -0.49
CA VAL A 42 0.42 7.12 -0.14
C VAL A 42 1.23 6.55 -1.30
N LEU A 43 1.98 7.44 -1.95
CA LEU A 43 2.83 7.14 -3.11
C LEU A 43 4.26 6.85 -2.63
N ALA A 44 4.73 5.64 -2.81
CA ALA A 44 6.08 5.24 -2.42
C ALA A 44 6.55 4.01 -3.18
N PRO A 45 7.82 3.89 -3.53
CA PRO A 45 8.38 2.61 -3.94
C PRO A 45 8.33 1.60 -2.79
N ALA A 46 8.45 0.32 -3.11
CA ALA A 46 8.59 -0.71 -2.10
C ALA A 46 9.80 -0.43 -1.18
N ARG A 47 9.75 -0.89 0.05
CA ARG A 47 10.81 -0.74 1.07
C ARG A 47 11.05 0.69 1.55
N SER A 48 10.03 1.57 1.50
CA SER A 48 10.09 2.97 1.96
C SER A 48 9.44 3.18 3.33
N TYR A 49 9.45 2.21 4.23
CA TYR A 49 8.73 2.23 5.53
C TYR A 49 7.22 2.47 5.37
N SER A 50 6.71 2.31 4.14
CA SER A 50 5.35 2.71 3.81
C SER A 50 4.27 1.92 4.57
N SER A 51 4.50 0.66 4.94
CA SER A 51 3.52 -0.11 5.74
C SER A 51 3.33 0.49 7.13
N VAL A 52 4.41 0.76 7.87
CA VAL A 52 4.30 1.34 9.22
C VAL A 52 3.73 2.75 9.18
N VAL A 53 4.25 3.63 8.31
CA VAL A 53 3.81 5.03 8.23
C VAL A 53 2.34 5.13 7.78
N THR A 54 1.93 4.37 6.75
CA THR A 54 0.53 4.37 6.30
C THR A 54 -0.41 3.85 7.38
N THR A 55 0.01 2.81 8.12
CA THR A 55 -0.80 2.28 9.20
C THR A 55 -0.90 3.26 10.37
N MET A 56 0.19 3.97 10.72
CA MET A 56 0.17 5.06 11.69
C MET A 56 -0.84 6.15 11.30
N ILE A 57 -0.77 6.64 10.07
CA ILE A 57 -1.72 7.63 9.54
C ILE A 57 -3.15 7.10 9.62
N GLY A 58 -3.37 5.85 9.23
CA GLY A 58 -4.67 5.20 9.23
C GLY A 58 -5.28 4.96 10.62
N GLN A 59 -4.52 5.15 11.72
CA GLN A 59 -5.07 5.10 13.10
C GLN A 59 -5.68 6.43 13.56
N HIS A 60 -5.57 7.49 12.76
CA HIS A 60 -6.32 8.72 13.08
C HIS A 60 -7.82 8.42 13.17
N PRO A 61 -8.56 8.94 14.17
CA PRO A 61 -9.99 8.59 14.36
C PRO A 61 -10.89 8.83 13.13
N ASP A 62 -10.55 9.84 12.32
CA ASP A 62 -11.31 10.19 11.12
C ASP A 62 -10.78 9.50 9.84
N LEU A 63 -9.74 8.67 9.96
CA LEU A 63 -9.15 7.90 8.87
C LEU A 63 -9.40 6.40 9.04
N ALA A 64 -9.15 5.65 7.97
CA ALA A 64 -9.13 4.19 7.98
C ALA A 64 -7.98 3.70 7.10
N GLY A 65 -6.95 3.13 7.71
CA GLY A 65 -5.84 2.53 7.00
C GLY A 65 -6.24 1.23 6.32
N LEU A 66 -5.92 1.12 5.02
CA LEU A 66 -6.14 -0.07 4.22
C LEU A 66 -4.82 -0.84 4.03
N PRO A 67 -4.86 -2.16 3.91
CA PRO A 67 -3.71 -2.93 3.45
C PRO A 67 -3.45 -2.68 1.96
N GLU A 68 -2.38 -3.27 1.41
CA GLU A 68 -2.06 -3.14 -0.01
C GLU A 68 -3.14 -3.80 -0.88
N LEU A 69 -3.94 -2.97 -1.57
CA LEU A 69 -5.07 -3.43 -2.39
C LEU A 69 -4.65 -3.74 -3.83
N LYS A 70 -3.66 -3.05 -4.38
CA LYS A 70 -3.11 -3.19 -5.76
C LYS A 70 -4.14 -2.94 -6.87
N LEU A 71 -5.21 -2.23 -6.58
CA LEU A 71 -6.38 -2.10 -7.46
C LEU A 71 -6.13 -1.31 -8.76
N PHE A 72 -5.04 -0.54 -8.82
CA PHE A 72 -4.73 0.29 -9.98
C PHE A 72 -3.70 -0.35 -10.94
N CYS A 73 -3.16 -1.52 -10.60
CA CYS A 73 -2.14 -2.19 -11.42
C CYS A 73 -2.70 -2.68 -12.76
N CYS A 74 -3.96 -3.12 -12.78
CA CYS A 74 -4.63 -3.69 -13.93
C CYS A 74 -6.00 -3.02 -14.16
N PRO A 75 -6.54 -3.05 -15.38
CA PRO A 75 -7.86 -2.51 -15.69
C PRO A 75 -9.00 -3.20 -14.94
N THR A 76 -8.93 -4.52 -14.79
CA THR A 76 -9.97 -5.34 -14.16
C THR A 76 -9.42 -6.21 -13.03
N ILE A 77 -10.32 -6.68 -12.16
CA ILE A 77 -9.98 -7.64 -11.10
C ILE A 77 -9.48 -8.97 -11.70
N GLY A 78 -10.08 -9.41 -12.80
CA GLY A 78 -9.65 -10.62 -13.50
C GLY A 78 -8.21 -10.53 -14.03
N GLU A 79 -7.85 -9.39 -14.63
CA GLU A 79 -6.47 -9.14 -15.06
C GLU A 79 -5.51 -9.01 -13.87
N LEU A 80 -5.96 -8.41 -12.76
CA LEU A 80 -5.16 -8.34 -11.54
C LEU A 80 -4.84 -9.74 -11.01
N GLU A 81 -5.84 -10.62 -10.87
CA GLU A 81 -5.62 -11.99 -10.41
C GLU A 81 -4.75 -12.79 -11.40
N ALA A 82 -4.98 -12.64 -12.70
CA ALA A 82 -4.17 -13.30 -13.73
C ALA A 82 -2.70 -12.81 -13.75
N SER A 83 -2.41 -11.63 -13.19
CA SER A 83 -1.06 -11.08 -13.08
C SER A 83 -0.22 -11.69 -11.95
N LEU A 84 -0.76 -12.66 -11.20
CA LEU A 84 -0.02 -13.33 -10.13
C LEU A 84 1.19 -14.08 -10.72
N PRO A 85 2.43 -13.72 -10.35
CA PRO A 85 3.60 -14.38 -10.89
C PRO A 85 3.65 -15.86 -10.50
N ARG A 86 4.04 -16.73 -11.45
CA ARG A 86 4.17 -18.17 -11.26
C ARG A 86 5.02 -18.54 -10.04
N PHE A 87 6.09 -17.81 -9.82
CA PHE A 87 6.96 -17.93 -8.64
C PHE A 87 6.19 -17.88 -7.30
N TRP A 88 5.17 -17.03 -7.17
CA TRP A 88 4.34 -16.95 -5.96
C TRP A 88 3.34 -18.09 -5.88
N ILE A 89 2.77 -18.51 -7.04
CA ILE A 89 1.87 -19.66 -7.10
C ILE A 89 2.57 -20.93 -6.60
N GLU A 90 3.80 -21.16 -7.03
CA GLU A 90 4.63 -22.28 -6.60
C GLU A 90 4.95 -22.27 -5.10
N ARG A 91 4.78 -21.13 -4.43
CA ARG A 91 4.91 -20.94 -2.98
C ARG A 91 3.57 -20.93 -2.24
N GLY A 92 2.50 -21.36 -2.88
CA GLY A 92 1.19 -21.46 -2.28
C GLY A 92 0.43 -20.14 -2.16
N ILE A 93 0.91 -19.06 -2.78
CA ILE A 93 0.15 -17.81 -2.87
C ILE A 93 -0.94 -17.98 -3.93
N THR A 94 -2.18 -17.76 -3.52
CA THR A 94 -3.36 -18.03 -4.36
C THR A 94 -4.05 -16.76 -4.85
N HIS A 95 -3.64 -15.59 -4.36
CA HIS A 95 -4.22 -14.28 -4.71
C HIS A 95 -3.14 -13.27 -5.00
N ARG A 96 -3.34 -12.44 -6.03
CA ARG A 96 -2.43 -11.34 -6.37
C ARG A 96 -2.38 -10.28 -5.28
N SER A 97 -3.51 -10.03 -4.60
CA SER A 97 -3.61 -9.09 -3.50
C SER A 97 -4.27 -9.72 -2.27
N PRO A 98 -3.51 -10.38 -1.38
CA PRO A 98 -4.03 -10.83 -0.09
C PRO A 98 -4.64 -9.69 0.74
N GLY A 99 -4.09 -8.47 0.65
CA GLY A 99 -4.63 -7.30 1.32
C GLY A 99 -6.05 -6.95 0.88
N LEU A 100 -6.35 -7.04 -0.42
CA LEU A 100 -7.69 -6.81 -0.94
C LEU A 100 -8.71 -7.81 -0.36
N VAL A 101 -8.36 -9.09 -0.34
CA VAL A 101 -9.23 -10.13 0.24
C VAL A 101 -9.48 -9.86 1.71
N ARG A 102 -8.43 -9.47 2.48
CA ARG A 102 -8.54 -9.13 3.90
C ARG A 102 -9.40 -7.88 4.13
N ALA A 103 -9.21 -6.83 3.32
CA ALA A 103 -10.01 -5.61 3.42
C ALA A 103 -11.51 -5.88 3.15
N LEU A 104 -11.83 -6.68 2.14
CA LEU A 104 -13.20 -7.09 1.88
C LEU A 104 -13.77 -7.95 3.01
N ALA A 105 -13.00 -8.91 3.54
CA ALA A 105 -13.44 -9.72 4.67
C ALA A 105 -13.77 -8.83 5.88
N GLU A 106 -12.91 -7.89 6.24
CA GLU A 106 -13.10 -6.97 7.36
C GLU A 106 -14.31 -6.05 7.17
N PHE A 107 -14.40 -5.36 6.02
CA PHE A 107 -15.36 -4.27 5.85
C PHE A 107 -16.68 -4.67 5.19
N GLU A 108 -16.72 -5.76 4.43
CA GLU A 108 -17.94 -6.26 3.79
C GLU A 108 -18.55 -7.41 4.57
N PHE A 109 -17.74 -8.24 5.25
CA PHE A 109 -18.19 -9.43 5.98
C PHE A 109 -17.99 -9.35 7.50
N GLY A 110 -17.36 -8.28 8.02
CA GLY A 110 -17.32 -7.91 9.43
C GLY A 110 -16.11 -8.39 10.22
N ASP A 111 -15.31 -9.33 9.70
CA ASP A 111 -14.09 -9.85 10.35
C ASP A 111 -13.14 -10.51 9.33
N GLN A 112 -11.97 -11.01 9.80
CA GLN A 112 -11.01 -11.73 8.99
C GLN A 112 -10.94 -13.23 9.35
N THR A 113 -12.07 -13.84 9.71
CA THR A 113 -12.15 -15.29 9.92
C THR A 113 -11.94 -16.05 8.60
N PRO A 114 -11.55 -17.35 8.62
CA PRO A 114 -11.48 -18.17 7.41
C PRO A 114 -12.78 -18.17 6.59
N GLN A 115 -13.93 -18.09 7.25
CA GLN A 115 -15.24 -18.01 6.60
C GLN A 115 -15.43 -16.70 5.85
N SER A 116 -15.13 -15.55 6.49
CA SER A 116 -15.24 -14.23 5.88
C SER A 116 -14.23 -14.04 4.77
N LEU A 117 -13.02 -14.57 4.91
CA LEU A 117 -12.01 -14.58 3.84
C LEU A 117 -12.46 -15.41 2.64
N SER A 118 -13.12 -16.57 2.88
CA SER A 118 -13.71 -17.37 1.81
C SER A 118 -14.86 -16.65 1.10
N ALA A 119 -15.72 -15.95 1.85
CA ALA A 119 -16.80 -15.13 1.31
C ALA A 119 -16.25 -13.97 0.47
N ALA A 120 -15.20 -13.28 0.94
CA ALA A 120 -14.53 -12.20 0.21
C ALA A 120 -13.94 -12.70 -1.13
N ARG A 121 -13.37 -13.90 -1.15
CA ARG A 121 -12.88 -14.54 -2.40
C ARG A 121 -14.01 -14.80 -3.38
N ALA A 122 -15.10 -15.42 -2.91
CA ALA A 122 -16.28 -15.71 -3.74
C ALA A 122 -16.89 -14.41 -4.27
N TRP A 123 -16.91 -13.35 -3.46
CA TRP A 123 -17.35 -12.03 -3.85
C TRP A 123 -16.51 -11.45 -4.99
N LEU A 124 -15.17 -11.54 -4.93
CA LEU A 124 -14.26 -11.13 -6.00
C LEU A 124 -14.42 -11.98 -7.26
N GLN A 125 -14.53 -13.31 -7.12
CA GLN A 125 -14.71 -14.23 -8.24
C GLN A 125 -15.96 -13.93 -9.07
N SER A 126 -17.05 -13.50 -8.43
CA SER A 126 -18.26 -13.10 -9.15
C SER A 126 -18.14 -11.72 -9.83
N ARG A 127 -17.02 -10.99 -9.63
CA ARG A 127 -16.79 -9.62 -10.11
C ARG A 127 -15.47 -9.44 -10.85
N LEU A 128 -14.93 -10.47 -11.46
CA LEU A 128 -13.66 -10.42 -12.21
C LEU A 128 -13.65 -9.37 -13.34
N HIS A 129 -14.83 -9.03 -13.87
CA HIS A 129 -15.01 -8.00 -14.89
C HIS A 129 -15.06 -6.57 -14.34
N TRP A 130 -15.18 -6.39 -13.01
CA TRP A 130 -15.16 -5.07 -12.39
C TRP A 130 -13.77 -4.45 -12.48
N SER A 131 -13.74 -3.12 -12.57
CA SER A 131 -12.49 -2.39 -12.38
C SER A 131 -12.07 -2.38 -10.91
N GLY A 132 -10.79 -2.14 -10.65
CA GLY A 132 -10.31 -1.92 -9.29
C GLY A 132 -10.99 -0.74 -8.60
N LEU A 133 -11.44 0.25 -9.38
CA LEU A 133 -12.17 1.41 -8.88
C LEU A 133 -13.55 1.05 -8.33
N ASP A 134 -14.27 0.17 -8.99
CA ASP A 134 -15.59 -0.28 -8.54
C ASP A 134 -15.50 -1.00 -7.20
N VAL A 135 -14.46 -1.82 -7.03
CA VAL A 135 -14.19 -2.51 -5.76
C VAL A 135 -13.78 -1.53 -4.67
N LEU A 136 -12.94 -0.53 -5.01
CA LEU A 136 -12.54 0.49 -4.04
C LEU A 136 -13.73 1.31 -3.58
N ASP A 137 -14.65 1.69 -4.48
CA ASP A 137 -15.86 2.45 -4.13
C ASP A 137 -16.76 1.68 -3.13
N VAL A 138 -16.84 0.35 -3.24
CA VAL A 138 -17.52 -0.46 -2.23
C VAL A 138 -16.84 -0.34 -0.86
N LEU A 139 -15.51 -0.46 -0.80
CA LEU A 139 -14.76 -0.31 0.46
C LEU A 139 -14.93 1.11 1.03
N LEU A 140 -14.81 2.15 0.19
CA LEU A 140 -14.98 3.54 0.63
C LEU A 140 -16.38 3.80 1.18
N ALA A 141 -17.41 3.22 0.59
CA ALA A 141 -18.78 3.32 1.09
C ALA A 141 -18.95 2.67 2.46
N ARG A 142 -18.28 1.55 2.72
CA ARG A 142 -18.29 0.87 4.04
C ARG A 142 -17.52 1.64 5.10
N LEU A 143 -16.46 2.34 4.69
CA LEU A 143 -15.62 3.12 5.60
C LEU A 143 -16.23 4.48 5.96
N SER A 144 -17.12 5.03 5.11
CA SER A 144 -17.73 6.35 5.33
C SER A 144 -18.37 6.43 6.73
N PRO A 145 -18.20 7.54 7.50
CA PRO A 145 -17.61 8.81 7.09
C PRO A 145 -16.07 8.90 7.17
N ARG A 146 -15.36 7.86 7.62
CA ARG A 146 -13.90 7.87 7.68
C ARG A 146 -13.28 7.92 6.27
N ILE A 147 -12.18 8.63 6.15
CA ILE A 147 -11.42 8.75 4.91
C ILE A 147 -10.45 7.57 4.83
N ALA A 148 -10.48 6.84 3.72
CA ALA A 148 -9.55 5.73 3.50
C ALA A 148 -8.14 6.22 3.19
N VAL A 149 -7.14 5.53 3.74
CA VAL A 149 -5.71 5.71 3.42
C VAL A 149 -5.22 4.43 2.77
N GLU A 150 -4.89 4.49 1.48
CA GLU A 150 -4.45 3.34 0.68
C GLU A 150 -2.99 3.50 0.27
N LYS A 151 -2.24 2.43 0.34
CA LYS A 151 -0.86 2.35 -0.11
C LYS A 151 -0.59 0.99 -0.75
N SER A 152 -0.32 0.99 -2.04
CA SER A 152 0.24 -0.15 -2.77
C SER A 152 1.43 0.32 -3.58
N PRO A 153 2.65 -0.20 -3.34
CA PRO A 153 3.84 0.20 -4.09
C PRO A 153 3.67 0.00 -5.60
N GLU A 154 2.88 -0.97 -6.00
CA GLU A 154 2.60 -1.25 -7.40
C GLU A 154 1.84 -0.13 -8.13
N ASN A 155 1.09 0.71 -7.40
CA ASN A 155 0.34 1.83 -7.99
C ASN A 155 1.24 2.90 -8.61
N VAL A 156 2.50 2.95 -8.24
CA VAL A 156 3.50 3.93 -8.72
C VAL A 156 4.53 3.34 -9.69
N LEU A 157 4.39 2.06 -10.07
CA LEU A 157 5.33 1.41 -10.98
C LEU A 157 5.07 1.72 -12.46
N SER A 158 3.90 2.28 -12.80
CA SER A 158 3.59 2.69 -14.17
C SER A 158 2.74 3.95 -14.22
N ASP A 159 2.90 4.73 -15.28
CA ASP A 159 2.08 5.91 -15.53
C ASP A 159 0.60 5.53 -15.70
N ALA A 160 0.32 4.37 -16.29
CA ALA A 160 -1.04 3.88 -16.47
C ALA A 160 -1.76 3.63 -15.12
N ALA A 161 -1.06 3.09 -14.11
CA ALA A 161 -1.61 2.90 -12.77
C ALA A 161 -1.87 4.24 -12.07
N LEU A 162 -0.91 5.18 -12.12
CA LEU A 162 -1.08 6.54 -11.59
C LEU A 162 -2.24 7.28 -12.26
N MET A 163 -2.37 7.19 -13.57
CA MET A 163 -3.45 7.83 -14.31
C MET A 163 -4.82 7.23 -13.97
N ARG A 164 -4.93 5.90 -13.85
CA ARG A 164 -6.18 5.25 -13.37
C ARG A 164 -6.57 5.77 -11.98
N MET A 165 -5.60 5.87 -11.07
CA MET A 165 -5.83 6.37 -9.71
C MET A 165 -6.25 7.84 -9.72
N ALA A 166 -5.55 8.70 -10.48
CA ALA A 166 -5.79 10.14 -10.53
C ALA A 166 -7.15 10.51 -11.16
N SER A 167 -7.56 9.78 -12.20
CA SER A 167 -8.84 10.00 -12.86
C SER A 167 -10.05 9.51 -12.04
N ALA A 168 -9.79 8.70 -11.01
CA ALA A 168 -10.83 8.04 -10.24
C ALA A 168 -11.53 8.97 -9.24
N TYR A 169 -10.76 9.86 -8.58
CA TYR A 169 -11.26 10.67 -7.47
C TYR A 169 -10.79 12.11 -7.60
N THR A 170 -11.73 13.00 -7.88
CA THR A 170 -11.44 14.42 -8.09
C THR A 170 -10.92 15.12 -6.84
N ASN A 171 -11.20 14.59 -5.66
CA ASN A 171 -10.83 15.15 -4.36
C ASN A 171 -9.75 14.33 -3.62
N ALA A 172 -9.11 13.35 -4.28
CA ALA A 172 -8.05 12.56 -3.67
C ALA A 172 -6.85 13.43 -3.29
N ARG A 173 -6.18 13.08 -2.19
CA ARG A 173 -4.91 13.64 -1.76
C ARG A 173 -3.80 12.61 -1.87
N TYR A 174 -2.58 13.08 -2.15
CA TYR A 174 -1.44 12.25 -2.48
C TYR A 174 -0.27 12.56 -1.54
N LEU A 175 0.05 11.64 -0.64
CA LEU A 175 1.19 11.73 0.24
C LEU A 175 2.38 10.99 -0.39
N HIS A 176 3.39 11.72 -0.83
CA HIS A 176 4.62 11.14 -1.36
C HIS A 176 5.57 10.82 -0.21
N LEU A 177 5.69 9.54 0.10
CA LEU A 177 6.60 9.06 1.14
C LEU A 177 7.93 8.66 0.51
N THR A 178 9.01 9.31 0.95
CA THR A 178 10.37 9.02 0.49
C THR A 178 11.15 8.24 1.54
N ARG A 179 12.23 7.60 1.13
CA ARG A 179 13.23 6.96 1.97
C ARG A 179 14.62 7.13 1.34
N HIS A 180 15.65 7.22 2.16
CA HIS A 180 17.04 7.34 1.73
C HIS A 180 17.43 6.22 0.74
N PRO A 181 18.02 6.54 -0.45
CA PRO A 181 18.24 5.57 -1.51
C PRO A 181 19.12 4.39 -1.09
N VAL A 182 20.20 4.64 -0.35
CA VAL A 182 21.13 3.59 0.10
C VAL A 182 20.46 2.63 1.07
N THR A 183 19.65 3.13 2.00
CA THR A 183 18.92 2.26 2.95
C THR A 183 17.78 1.50 2.28
N THR A 184 17.16 2.08 1.25
CA THR A 184 16.17 1.39 0.41
C THR A 184 16.81 0.24 -0.34
N GLN A 185 17.98 0.45 -0.97
CA GLN A 185 18.74 -0.61 -1.65
C GLN A 185 19.09 -1.77 -0.70
N ARG A 186 19.63 -1.45 0.49
CA ARG A 186 19.95 -2.47 1.50
C ARG A 186 18.72 -3.28 1.88
N SER A 187 17.62 -2.61 2.19
CA SER A 187 16.37 -3.27 2.58
C SER A 187 15.78 -4.11 1.44
N MET A 188 15.92 -3.68 0.18
CA MET A 188 15.48 -4.45 -0.98
C MET A 188 16.33 -5.71 -1.13
N GLN A 189 17.63 -5.61 -1.01
CA GLN A 189 18.55 -6.74 -1.09
C GLN A 189 18.28 -7.78 0.00
N GLU A 190 18.11 -7.34 1.24
CA GLU A 190 17.77 -8.22 2.36
C GLU A 190 16.42 -8.93 2.13
N HIS A 191 15.45 -8.22 1.58
CA HIS A 191 14.15 -8.78 1.25
C HIS A 191 14.28 -9.87 0.18
N TRP A 192 14.97 -9.61 -0.91
CA TRP A 192 15.18 -10.58 -2.00
C TRP A 192 15.98 -11.77 -1.55
N ASN A 193 17.05 -11.59 -0.78
CA ASN A 193 17.86 -12.71 -0.23
C ASN A 193 17.01 -13.63 0.65
N ARG A 194 15.97 -13.09 1.32
CA ARG A 194 15.06 -13.88 2.15
C ARG A 194 14.05 -14.67 1.32
N ILE A 195 13.51 -14.08 0.25
CA ILE A 195 12.48 -14.75 -0.57
C ILE A 195 13.11 -15.68 -1.60
N MET A 196 14.31 -15.39 -2.07
CA MET A 196 15.04 -16.15 -3.09
C MET A 196 16.47 -16.43 -2.64
N PRO A 197 16.68 -17.23 -1.58
CA PRO A 197 18.02 -17.57 -1.12
C PRO A 197 18.80 -18.29 -2.22
N GLY A 198 20.01 -17.82 -2.50
CA GLY A 198 20.88 -18.40 -3.53
C GLY A 198 20.62 -17.94 -4.98
N HIS A 199 19.57 -17.16 -5.23
CA HIS A 199 19.43 -16.43 -6.48
C HIS A 199 20.15 -15.08 -6.33
N ALA A 200 21.47 -15.10 -6.44
CA ALA A 200 22.14 -13.92 -6.97
C ALA A 200 21.56 -13.74 -8.37
N LEU A 201 20.77 -12.70 -8.56
CA LEU A 201 20.18 -12.35 -9.86
C LEU A 201 21.34 -12.05 -10.82
N ASN A 202 21.94 -13.10 -11.41
CA ASN A 202 22.94 -13.12 -12.46
C ASN A 202 23.91 -11.91 -12.50
N GLY A 203 24.42 -11.44 -11.34
CA GLY A 203 25.29 -10.27 -11.28
C GLY A 203 24.64 -8.90 -11.50
N GLU A 204 23.39 -8.87 -11.93
CA GLU A 204 22.54 -7.66 -11.91
C GLU A 204 21.83 -7.65 -10.55
N PRO A 205 22.21 -6.77 -9.61
CA PRO A 205 21.33 -6.49 -8.50
C PRO A 205 20.04 -5.97 -9.12
N MET A 206 18.89 -6.63 -8.87
CA MET A 206 17.61 -5.96 -9.09
C MET A 206 17.72 -4.67 -8.32
N SER A 207 17.97 -3.61 -9.07
CA SER A 207 18.47 -2.38 -8.54
C SER A 207 17.34 -1.72 -7.77
N GLY A 208 17.31 -1.95 -6.47
CA GLY A 208 16.42 -1.20 -5.59
C GLY A 208 16.60 0.31 -5.81
N ILE A 209 17.82 0.73 -6.17
CA ILE A 209 18.13 2.12 -6.52
C ILE A 209 17.55 2.50 -7.89
N GLY A 210 17.61 1.64 -8.89
CA GLY A 210 16.96 1.90 -10.18
C GLY A 210 15.44 2.08 -10.01
N SER A 211 14.82 1.14 -9.33
CA SER A 211 13.39 1.24 -9.00
C SER A 211 13.08 2.48 -8.13
N TRP A 212 13.94 2.83 -7.18
CA TRP A 212 13.83 4.04 -6.37
C TRP A 212 13.86 5.29 -7.24
N TYR A 213 14.87 5.40 -8.12
CA TYR A 213 15.05 6.55 -9.00
C TYR A 213 13.86 6.74 -9.96
N GLU A 214 13.51 5.69 -10.68
CA GLU A 214 12.40 5.73 -11.64
C GLU A 214 11.06 6.02 -10.98
N THR A 215 10.79 5.39 -9.83
CA THR A 215 9.52 5.56 -9.14
C THR A 215 9.39 6.96 -8.55
N HIS A 216 10.42 7.49 -7.88
CA HIS A 216 10.37 8.84 -7.35
C HIS A 216 10.33 9.90 -8.45
N GLY A 217 11.04 9.71 -9.57
CA GLY A 217 10.94 10.55 -10.75
C GLY A 217 9.51 10.61 -11.28
N ARG A 218 8.88 9.44 -11.48
CA ARG A 218 7.48 9.32 -11.94
C ARG A 218 6.49 9.99 -10.98
N ILE A 219 6.68 9.83 -9.66
CA ILE A 219 5.82 10.48 -8.66
C ILE A 219 5.98 12.00 -8.74
N LEU A 220 7.18 12.53 -8.91
CA LEU A 220 7.41 13.98 -9.05
C LEU A 220 6.78 14.54 -10.32
N ASP A 221 6.90 13.82 -11.45
CA ASP A 221 6.27 14.21 -12.74
C ASP A 221 4.74 14.18 -12.65
N PHE A 222 4.20 13.25 -11.89
CA PHE A 222 2.77 13.19 -11.57
C PHE A 222 2.37 14.36 -10.68
N ALA A 223 3.10 14.60 -9.59
CA ALA A 223 2.82 15.66 -8.64
C ALA A 223 2.84 17.06 -9.26
N ALA A 224 3.73 17.29 -10.24
CA ALA A 224 3.80 18.56 -10.96
C ALA A 224 2.50 18.94 -11.71
N LYS A 225 1.59 17.98 -11.92
CA LYS A 225 0.29 18.17 -12.59
C LYS A 225 -0.87 18.35 -11.60
N LEU A 226 -0.60 18.20 -10.30
CA LEU A 226 -1.62 18.30 -9.26
C LEU A 226 -1.75 19.74 -8.72
N PRO A 227 -2.93 20.12 -8.23
CA PRO A 227 -3.04 21.29 -7.37
C PRO A 227 -2.14 21.15 -6.12
N PRO A 228 -1.45 22.24 -5.71
CA PRO A 228 -0.45 22.17 -4.61
C PRO A 228 -1.03 21.64 -3.28
N ASP A 229 -2.28 21.94 -2.98
CA ASP A 229 -2.98 21.52 -1.77
C ASP A 229 -3.30 20.01 -1.73
N ARG A 230 -3.17 19.31 -2.87
CA ARG A 230 -3.43 17.87 -2.98
C ARG A 230 -2.20 16.99 -2.85
N TYR A 231 -1.04 17.58 -2.76
CA TYR A 231 0.22 16.85 -2.70
C TYR A 231 1.04 17.30 -1.49
N MET A 232 1.49 16.35 -0.71
CA MET A 232 2.45 16.54 0.36
C MET A 232 3.58 15.51 0.22
N ARG A 233 4.83 15.95 0.44
CA ARG A 233 5.98 15.05 0.49
C ARG A 233 6.55 15.03 1.90
N VAL A 234 6.84 13.83 2.39
CA VAL A 234 7.48 13.60 3.69
C VAL A 234 8.56 12.52 3.58
N ARG A 235 9.61 12.63 4.37
CA ARG A 235 10.58 11.53 4.53
C ARG A 235 10.06 10.58 5.59
N ALA A 236 10.08 9.28 5.30
CA ALA A 236 9.63 8.26 6.25
C ALA A 236 10.46 8.26 7.53
N GLU A 237 11.74 8.56 7.39
CA GLU A 237 12.67 8.67 8.51
C GLU A 237 12.24 9.78 9.48
N ASP A 238 11.82 10.95 8.97
CA ASP A 238 11.35 12.06 9.81
C ASP A 238 10.07 11.66 10.56
N VAL A 239 9.14 10.95 9.89
CA VAL A 239 7.92 10.44 10.55
C VAL A 239 8.26 9.47 11.69
N LEU A 240 9.32 8.68 11.54
CA LEU A 240 9.73 7.70 12.56
C LEU A 240 10.60 8.33 13.66
N ASP A 241 11.31 9.41 13.39
CA ASP A 241 12.18 10.09 14.35
C ASP A 241 11.46 11.22 15.09
N GLU A 242 10.77 12.09 14.33
CA GLU A 242 10.01 13.24 14.83
C GLU A 242 8.49 12.94 14.79
N THR A 243 8.11 11.77 15.23
CA THR A 243 6.78 11.18 15.01
C THR A 243 5.64 12.15 15.28
N GLU A 244 5.64 12.83 16.42
CA GLU A 244 4.50 13.68 16.80
C GLU A 244 4.37 14.92 15.91
N SER A 245 5.46 15.61 15.62
CA SER A 245 5.47 16.81 14.78
C SER A 245 5.02 16.47 13.36
N GLN A 246 5.52 15.37 12.80
CA GLN A 246 5.18 14.93 11.45
C GLN A 246 3.73 14.46 11.33
N LEU A 247 3.22 13.71 12.30
CA LEU A 247 1.82 13.30 12.30
C LEU A 247 0.86 14.48 12.44
N ARG A 248 1.21 15.49 13.27
CA ARG A 248 0.43 16.75 13.34
C ARG A 248 0.45 17.50 12.00
N ALA A 249 1.60 17.59 11.34
CA ALA A 249 1.71 18.25 10.04
C ALA A 249 0.86 17.52 8.97
N ILE A 250 0.87 16.18 8.95
CA ILE A 250 0.05 15.38 8.04
C ILE A 250 -1.44 15.57 8.33
N ALA A 251 -1.86 15.50 9.60
CA ALA A 251 -3.26 15.73 9.99
C ALA A 251 -3.74 17.14 9.61
N ALA A 252 -2.94 18.17 9.85
CA ALA A 252 -3.23 19.55 9.47
C ALA A 252 -3.36 19.71 7.95
N TRP A 253 -2.44 19.11 7.16
CA TRP A 253 -2.54 19.13 5.70
C TRP A 253 -3.80 18.43 5.20
N LEU A 254 -4.23 17.36 5.85
CA LEU A 254 -5.49 16.68 5.53
C LEU A 254 -6.74 17.46 5.99
N GLY A 255 -6.57 18.56 6.73
CA GLY A 255 -7.66 19.32 7.31
C GLY A 255 -8.38 18.58 8.45
N LEU A 256 -7.67 17.67 9.13
CA LEU A 256 -8.19 16.88 10.22
C LEU A 256 -7.79 17.49 11.57
N ARG A 257 -8.47 17.10 12.64
CA ARG A 257 -8.10 17.49 14.00
C ARG A 257 -6.69 16.98 14.33
N ALA A 258 -5.92 17.77 15.06
CA ALA A 258 -4.55 17.43 15.47
C ALA A 258 -4.37 17.55 16.97
N ASP A 259 -5.44 17.28 17.75
CA ASP A 259 -5.37 17.21 19.20
C ASP A 259 -4.54 16.00 19.67
N ASP A 260 -4.15 16.02 20.95
CA ASP A 260 -3.26 14.98 21.50
C ASP A 260 -3.88 13.59 21.42
N GLY A 261 -5.20 13.46 21.58
CA GLY A 261 -5.88 12.18 21.48
C GLY A 261 -5.79 11.57 20.07
N ALA A 262 -6.01 12.38 19.03
CA ALA A 262 -5.88 11.94 17.66
C ALA A 262 -4.43 11.54 17.32
N ILE A 263 -3.46 12.36 17.72
CA ILE A 263 -2.05 12.09 17.48
C ILE A 263 -1.55 10.86 18.25
N GLN A 264 -1.98 10.68 19.50
CA GLN A 264 -1.65 9.47 20.25
C GLN A 264 -2.20 8.20 19.57
N ALA A 265 -3.45 8.22 19.08
CA ALA A 265 -3.99 7.08 18.34
C ALA A 265 -3.11 6.71 17.13
N MET A 266 -2.61 7.70 16.38
CA MET A 266 -1.73 7.48 15.22
C MET A 266 -0.38 6.85 15.57
N LYS A 267 0.07 6.92 16.82
CA LYS A 267 1.33 6.29 17.28
C LYS A 267 1.21 4.78 17.52
N HIS A 268 0.01 4.21 17.39
CA HIS A 268 -0.30 2.81 17.67
C HIS A 268 -0.71 2.02 16.42
N PRO A 269 0.19 1.86 15.42
CA PRO A 269 -0.12 1.10 14.21
C PRO A 269 -0.47 -0.37 14.49
N GLU A 270 -0.01 -0.94 15.60
CA GLU A 270 -0.34 -2.30 16.05
C GLU A 270 -1.83 -2.52 16.36
N ALA A 271 -2.58 -1.43 16.56
CA ALA A 271 -4.03 -1.47 16.77
C ALA A 271 -4.83 -1.68 15.46
N SER A 272 -4.17 -1.57 14.30
CA SER A 272 -4.83 -1.83 13.01
C SER A 272 -5.23 -3.29 12.87
N PRO A 273 -6.44 -3.61 12.33
CA PRO A 273 -6.85 -4.97 12.05
C PRO A 273 -5.95 -5.65 11.01
N PHE A 274 -5.12 -4.88 10.30
CA PHE A 274 -4.18 -5.37 9.29
C PHE A 274 -2.73 -5.39 9.76
N ALA A 275 -2.44 -5.03 11.00
CA ALA A 275 -1.08 -4.97 11.53
C ALA A 275 -0.42 -6.35 11.71
N ARG A 276 -1.20 -7.43 11.66
CA ARG A 276 -0.71 -8.81 11.78
C ARG A 276 -1.07 -9.62 10.55
N SER A 277 -0.39 -10.74 10.38
CA SER A 277 -0.74 -11.71 9.34
C SER A 277 -2.17 -12.21 9.51
N GLY A 278 -2.85 -12.48 8.39
CA GLY A 278 -4.14 -13.17 8.41
C GLY A 278 -4.00 -14.62 8.92
N PRO A 279 -5.11 -15.33 9.12
CA PRO A 279 -5.10 -16.72 9.59
C PRO A 279 -4.25 -17.60 8.68
N ALA A 280 -3.35 -18.39 9.26
CA ALA A 280 -2.36 -19.18 8.53
C ALA A 280 -2.99 -20.24 7.61
N ASP A 281 -4.10 -20.81 8.02
CA ASP A 281 -4.87 -21.83 7.30
C ASP A 281 -5.74 -21.26 6.17
N SER A 282 -5.90 -19.94 6.10
CA SER A 282 -6.71 -19.29 5.09
C SER A 282 -6.05 -19.15 3.71
N GLY A 283 -4.71 -19.27 3.64
CA GLY A 283 -3.93 -18.92 2.44
C GLY A 283 -3.92 -17.41 2.11
N VAL A 284 -4.45 -16.55 3.00
CA VAL A 284 -4.52 -15.07 2.84
C VAL A 284 -3.82 -14.42 4.03
N VAL A 285 -2.50 -14.47 4.03
CA VAL A 285 -1.70 -14.04 5.20
C VAL A 285 -1.10 -12.64 5.07
N GLY A 286 -0.93 -12.13 3.85
CA GLY A 286 -0.24 -10.85 3.56
C GLY A 286 -1.13 -9.61 3.64
N GLY A 287 -0.70 -8.56 2.95
CA GLY A 287 -1.39 -7.28 2.84
C GLY A 287 -0.54 -6.08 3.26
N HIS A 288 0.60 -6.34 3.90
CA HIS A 288 1.64 -5.39 4.23
C HIS A 288 3.02 -6.03 4.10
N ASP A 289 4.05 -5.22 4.29
CA ASP A 289 5.42 -5.71 4.38
C ASP A 289 5.56 -6.82 5.44
N PRO A 290 6.20 -7.96 5.13
CA PRO A 290 6.33 -9.05 6.09
C PRO A 290 7.11 -8.68 7.36
N SER A 291 7.99 -7.69 7.32
CA SER A 291 8.70 -7.23 8.51
C SER A 291 7.75 -6.45 9.43
N PHE A 292 6.92 -5.59 8.87
CA PHE A 292 5.88 -4.88 9.61
C PHE A 292 4.86 -5.86 10.22
N LEU A 293 4.41 -6.86 9.48
CA LEU A 293 3.45 -7.86 10.02
C LEU A 293 4.00 -8.69 11.19
N ARG A 294 5.32 -8.84 11.29
CA ARG A 294 5.97 -9.51 12.43
C ARG A 294 6.15 -8.58 13.63
N ASP A 295 6.45 -7.32 13.35
CA ASP A 295 6.72 -6.30 14.36
C ASP A 295 6.12 -4.97 13.92
N PRO A 296 4.83 -4.74 14.23
CA PRO A 296 4.08 -3.57 13.77
C PRO A 296 4.36 -2.30 14.60
N ILE A 297 5.46 -2.25 15.31
CA ILE A 297 5.86 -1.09 16.13
C ILE A 297 6.76 -0.18 15.32
N PRO A 298 6.58 1.16 15.37
CA PRO A 298 7.50 2.08 14.74
C PRO A 298 8.83 2.10 15.48
N HIS A 299 9.93 1.92 14.73
CA HIS A 299 11.28 1.99 15.25
C HIS A 299 11.99 3.22 14.70
N ARG A 300 12.78 3.86 15.55
CA ARG A 300 13.68 4.92 15.14
C ARG A 300 14.69 4.39 14.12
N VAL A 301 14.99 5.16 13.10
CA VAL A 301 15.87 4.74 12.00
C VAL A 301 17.04 5.69 11.87
N GLU A 302 18.23 5.14 11.62
CA GLU A 302 19.39 5.94 11.32
C GLU A 302 19.41 6.33 9.84
N ILE A 303 19.58 7.62 9.57
CA ILE A 303 19.76 8.15 8.22
C ILE A 303 21.26 8.22 7.96
N PRO A 304 21.78 7.60 6.88
CA PRO A 304 23.17 7.77 6.50
C PRO A 304 23.45 9.26 6.22
N ARG A 305 24.60 9.74 6.70
CA ARG A 305 25.01 11.15 6.51
C ARG A 305 25.53 11.41 5.10
N THR A 306 25.84 10.39 4.34
CA THR A 306 26.43 10.50 3.01
C THR A 306 25.58 9.74 1.99
N LEU A 307 25.64 10.20 0.75
CA LEU A 307 25.07 9.55 -0.42
C LEU A 307 26.15 8.72 -1.15
N ASP A 308 26.98 7.98 -0.39
CA ASP A 308 27.98 7.11 -0.99
C ASP A 308 27.33 5.91 -1.67
N PRO A 309 27.81 5.51 -2.87
CA PRO A 309 27.27 4.36 -3.57
C PRO A 309 27.46 3.08 -2.75
N PRO A 310 26.46 2.21 -2.66
CA PRO A 310 26.60 0.94 -1.98
C PRO A 310 27.71 0.08 -2.60
N ARG A 311 28.37 -0.77 -1.79
CA ARG A 311 29.37 -1.71 -2.30
C ARG A 311 28.79 -2.56 -3.44
N GLY A 312 29.54 -2.69 -4.53
CA GLY A 312 29.09 -3.41 -5.74
C GLY A 312 28.39 -2.52 -6.79
N TRP A 313 28.07 -1.27 -6.48
CA TRP A 313 27.48 -0.30 -7.43
C TRP A 313 28.51 0.42 -8.29
N ALA A 314 29.80 0.26 -8.04
CA ALA A 314 30.88 0.81 -8.84
C ALA A 314 30.83 0.40 -10.33
N ALA A 315 30.00 -0.57 -10.68
CA ALA A 315 29.80 -1.01 -12.07
C ALA A 315 28.91 -0.06 -12.92
N GLN A 316 28.22 0.90 -12.32
CA GLN A 316 27.40 1.89 -13.03
C GLN A 316 27.68 3.34 -12.58
N PRO A 317 28.90 3.84 -12.79
CA PRO A 317 29.29 5.18 -12.31
C PRO A 317 28.52 6.30 -12.97
N SER A 318 27.90 6.10 -14.13
CA SER A 318 27.10 7.10 -14.85
C SER A 318 25.71 7.34 -14.25
N VAL A 319 25.14 6.38 -13.54
CA VAL A 319 23.77 6.47 -12.98
C VAL A 319 23.77 7.12 -11.59
N TRP A 320 24.86 6.94 -10.82
CA TRP A 320 24.91 7.42 -9.45
C TRP A 320 24.74 8.94 -9.30
N PRO A 321 25.35 9.80 -10.13
CA PRO A 321 25.11 11.26 -10.08
C PRO A 321 23.64 11.64 -10.23
N MET A 322 22.87 10.91 -11.05
CA MET A 322 21.45 11.14 -11.24
C MET A 322 20.65 10.78 -9.97
N VAL A 323 21.05 9.69 -9.29
CA VAL A 323 20.46 9.29 -8.00
C VAL A 323 20.75 10.33 -6.93
N VAL A 324 21.99 10.85 -6.87
CA VAL A 324 22.39 11.90 -5.92
C VAL A 324 21.60 13.18 -6.17
N ASP A 325 21.45 13.61 -7.43
CA ASP A 325 20.65 14.79 -7.76
C ASP A 325 19.20 14.64 -7.30
N LEU A 326 18.58 13.51 -7.62
CA LEU A 326 17.21 13.23 -7.19
C LEU A 326 17.10 13.15 -5.66
N ALA A 327 18.08 12.51 -4.99
CA ALA A 327 18.11 12.42 -3.54
C ALA A 327 18.18 13.80 -2.89
N ASN A 328 19.03 14.69 -3.41
CA ASN A 328 19.12 16.08 -2.96
C ASN A 328 17.78 16.83 -3.14
N ARG A 329 17.12 16.69 -4.27
CA ARG A 329 15.79 17.25 -4.52
C ARG A 329 14.73 16.72 -3.56
N LEU A 330 14.90 15.48 -3.07
CA LEU A 330 14.03 14.84 -2.09
C LEU A 330 14.41 15.17 -0.63
N GLY A 331 15.47 15.94 -0.40
CA GLY A 331 15.90 16.39 0.93
C GLY A 331 16.90 15.47 1.63
N TYR A 332 17.62 14.62 0.88
CA TYR A 332 18.69 13.76 1.37
C TYR A 332 20.09 14.30 1.05
N ALA A 333 20.26 15.63 1.03
CA ALA A 333 21.58 16.23 0.87
C ALA A 333 22.50 15.68 1.95
N GLY A 334 23.63 15.07 1.58
CA GLY A 334 24.72 14.84 2.50
C GLY A 334 25.15 16.18 3.09
N GLU A 335 25.45 16.23 4.39
CA GLU A 335 26.16 17.37 4.93
C GLU A 335 27.42 17.53 4.08
N GLY A 336 27.47 18.62 3.29
CA GLY A 336 28.66 18.95 2.51
C GLY A 336 29.83 18.90 3.44
N LYS A 337 30.96 18.43 2.97
CA LYS A 337 32.24 18.75 3.61
C LYS A 337 32.30 20.26 3.67
N ASP A 338 31.85 20.84 4.79
CA ASP A 338 32.08 22.25 5.06
C ASP A 338 33.58 22.46 4.94
N ASP A 339 33.92 23.26 4.00
CA ASP A 339 35.24 23.78 3.68
C ASP A 339 36.14 23.87 4.92
N GLU A 340 37.13 22.99 5.01
CA GLU A 340 38.40 23.36 5.57
C GLU A 340 39.00 24.46 4.66
N CYS A 341 38.36 25.62 4.63
CA CYS A 341 38.99 26.84 4.12
C CYS A 341 39.97 27.31 5.16
N GLY A 342 41.21 26.94 4.96
CA GLY A 342 42.37 27.26 5.78
C GLY A 342 42.39 28.69 6.27
N SER A 343 42.45 28.85 7.55
CA SER A 343 43.11 29.95 8.21
C SER A 343 44.64 29.75 8.10
N GLY A 344 45.17 29.95 6.91
CA GLY A 344 46.60 30.18 6.73
C GLY A 344 46.92 31.53 7.31
N GLY A 345 47.32 31.57 8.61
CA GLY A 345 47.90 32.76 9.21
C GLY A 345 49.19 33.10 8.52
N MET A 346 49.26 34.30 8.00
CA MET A 346 50.52 34.98 7.79
C MET A 346 51.06 35.44 9.14
N VAL A 347 52.28 35.09 9.43
CA VAL A 347 53.31 35.95 10.04
C VAL A 347 54.58 35.72 9.29
#